data_9f51bedda881faf99302104625e0f78c
#
_entry.id   9f51bedda881faf99302104625e0f78c
#
_cell.length_a   1.000
_cell.length_b   1.000
_cell.length_c   1.000
_cell.angle_alpha   90.00
_cell.angle_beta   90.00
_cell.angle_gamma   90.00
#
_symmetry.space_group_name_H-M   'P 1'
#
loop_
_entity.id
_entity.type
_entity.pdbx_description
1 polymer ?
#
loop_
_entity_poly.entity_id
_entity_poly.type
_entity_poly.pdbx_seq_one_letter_code
_entity_poly.pdbx_strand_id
1 'polypeptide(L)'
;GTWWYTFTQIEPGKEYRFQYHLHDAERGTIRICDPYTEIVYSADDHWIPASTYPDMPAYPTATSGLVGAFQTARENYAWQADFTIANPDDLIIYELLLRDFSSTKDLKGALARLDYLEALGINAIELMPVQEFDGNNSWGYNPCAYFAMDKAYGTREMYKQFIDECHSRGIAVLLDVVYNHATGAHPMAKLYWNTTDNCTAGDNPWFNVT
;
A
#
# COMPACT_ATOMS: atom_id res chain seq x y z
N GLY A 1 9.59 20.74 17.50
CA GLY A 1 8.21 20.90 18.01
C GLY A 1 7.25 20.08 17.19
N THR A 2 6.04 19.85 17.71
CA THR A 2 4.98 19.13 17.03
C THR A 2 4.01 20.13 16.42
N TRP A 3 3.68 19.94 15.16
CA TRP A 3 2.64 20.72 14.49
C TRP A 3 1.32 19.96 14.63
N TRP A 4 0.22 20.67 14.92
CA TRP A 4 -1.11 20.10 14.99
C TRP A 4 -2.17 21.08 14.49
N TYR A 5 -3.25 20.53 13.97
CA TYR A 5 -4.42 21.30 13.57
C TYR A 5 -5.69 20.50 13.82
N THR A 6 -6.76 21.15 14.28
CA THR A 6 -8.05 20.51 14.52
C THR A 6 -9.03 20.86 13.40
N PHE A 7 -9.45 19.88 12.66
CA PHE A 7 -10.53 20.04 11.67
C PHE A 7 -11.88 19.82 12.35
N THR A 8 -12.77 20.84 12.24
CA THR A 8 -14.10 20.82 12.88
C THR A 8 -15.24 20.42 11.92
N GLN A 9 -14.93 20.23 10.63
CA GLN A 9 -15.92 19.98 9.58
C GLN A 9 -15.70 18.61 8.91
N ILE A 10 -15.18 17.63 9.65
CA ILE A 10 -14.98 16.28 9.17
C ILE A 10 -16.26 15.47 9.39
N GLU A 11 -16.83 14.95 8.31
CA GLU A 11 -17.99 14.08 8.33
C GLU A 11 -17.55 12.63 8.61
N PRO A 12 -18.13 11.95 9.61
CA PRO A 12 -17.84 10.53 9.87
C PRO A 12 -18.15 9.67 8.64
N GLY A 13 -17.27 8.71 8.35
CA GLY A 13 -17.42 7.79 7.21
C GLY A 13 -17.05 8.36 5.83
N LYS A 14 -16.75 9.65 5.73
CA LYS A 14 -16.32 10.29 4.51
C LYS A 14 -14.80 10.27 4.38
N GLU A 15 -14.30 9.94 3.20
CA GLU A 15 -12.89 10.00 2.89
C GLU A 15 -12.47 11.42 2.50
N TYR A 16 -11.35 11.87 3.06
CA TYR A 16 -10.72 13.14 2.78
C TYR A 16 -9.31 12.92 2.27
N ARG A 17 -8.95 13.62 1.20
CA ARG A 17 -7.64 13.54 0.55
C ARG A 17 -6.84 14.80 0.87
N PHE A 18 -5.57 14.64 1.15
CA PHE A 18 -4.71 15.74 1.56
C PHE A 18 -3.26 15.53 1.18
N GLN A 19 -2.52 16.61 1.20
CA GLN A 19 -1.07 16.65 1.16
C GLN A 19 -0.59 17.72 2.16
N TYR A 20 0.59 17.54 2.68
CA TYR A 20 1.28 18.60 3.38
C TYR A 20 1.88 19.58 2.37
N HIS A 21 1.67 20.87 2.62
CA HIS A 21 2.26 21.95 1.86
C HIS A 21 3.28 22.64 2.76
N LEU A 22 4.54 22.34 2.55
CA LEU A 22 5.64 22.79 3.38
C LEU A 22 6.39 23.92 2.66
N HIS A 23 6.79 24.92 3.40
CA HIS A 23 7.64 25.98 2.90
C HIS A 23 8.99 25.93 3.61
N ASP A 24 10.04 25.69 2.86
CA ASP A 24 11.42 25.69 3.31
C ASP A 24 12.17 26.86 2.69
N ALA A 25 12.99 27.57 3.48
CA ALA A 25 13.68 28.78 3.03
C ALA A 25 14.72 28.51 1.93
N GLU A 26 15.30 27.30 1.93
CA GLU A 26 16.34 26.92 0.99
C GLU A 26 15.80 26.11 -0.20
N ARG A 27 14.79 25.24 0.06
CA ARG A 27 14.22 24.30 -0.93
C ARG A 27 12.92 24.79 -1.55
N GLY A 28 12.38 25.92 -1.07
CA GLY A 28 11.12 26.49 -1.55
C GLY A 28 9.90 25.72 -1.04
N THR A 29 8.84 25.67 -1.84
CA THR A 29 7.60 25.02 -1.46
C THR A 29 7.55 23.58 -1.96
N ILE A 30 7.31 22.64 -1.04
CA ILE A 30 7.20 21.22 -1.31
C ILE A 30 5.80 20.73 -0.95
N ARG A 31 5.24 19.85 -1.78
CA ARG A 31 4.02 19.08 -1.45
C ARG A 31 4.38 17.62 -1.27
N ILE A 32 3.97 17.06 -0.15
CA ILE A 32 4.21 15.66 0.17
C ILE A 32 2.96 14.99 0.72
N CYS A 33 2.86 13.70 0.45
CA CYS A 33 1.94 12.81 1.14
C CYS A 33 2.39 12.60 2.59
N ASP A 34 1.48 12.25 3.47
CA ASP A 34 1.83 11.77 4.81
C ASP A 34 2.58 10.44 4.70
N PRO A 35 3.79 10.30 5.27
CA PRO A 35 4.54 9.04 5.20
C PRO A 35 3.87 7.88 5.95
N TYR A 36 2.93 8.16 6.84
CA TYR A 36 2.18 7.16 7.62
C TYR A 36 0.77 6.90 7.08
N THR A 37 0.43 7.46 5.92
CA THR A 37 -0.92 7.25 5.36
C THR A 37 -1.15 5.79 4.99
N GLU A 38 -2.37 5.31 5.28
CA GLU A 38 -2.83 3.97 4.93
C GLU A 38 -3.55 3.91 3.56
N ILE A 39 -3.83 5.08 2.99
CA ILE A 39 -4.49 5.22 1.68
C ILE A 39 -3.72 6.26 0.88
N VAL A 40 -3.27 5.87 -0.29
CA VAL A 40 -2.50 6.72 -1.20
C VAL A 40 -3.17 6.71 -2.57
N TYR A 41 -3.20 7.86 -3.22
CA TYR A 41 -3.59 8.00 -4.61
C TYR A 41 -2.43 8.55 -5.43
N SER A 42 -2.27 8.01 -6.64
CA SER A 42 -1.30 8.47 -7.63
C SER A 42 -1.97 8.83 -8.97
N ALA A 43 -1.24 9.53 -9.82
CA ALA A 43 -1.76 9.87 -11.14
C ALA A 43 -1.97 8.63 -12.02
N ASP A 44 -1.28 7.53 -11.72
CA ASP A 44 -1.35 6.27 -12.48
C ASP A 44 -2.55 5.39 -12.11
N ASP A 45 -3.27 5.72 -11.03
CA ASP A 45 -4.41 4.94 -10.55
C ASP A 45 -5.53 4.81 -11.59
N HIS A 46 -5.61 5.73 -12.55
CA HIS A 46 -6.60 5.67 -13.63
C HIS A 46 -6.42 4.45 -14.56
N TRP A 47 -5.26 3.77 -14.52
CA TRP A 47 -5.02 2.54 -15.26
C TRP A 47 -5.50 1.29 -14.52
N ILE A 48 -5.85 1.39 -13.24
CA ILE A 48 -6.37 0.27 -12.45
C ILE A 48 -7.82 -0.01 -12.90
N PRO A 49 -8.13 -1.25 -13.32
CA PRO A 49 -9.48 -1.59 -13.77
C PRO A 49 -10.52 -1.43 -12.65
N ALA A 50 -11.70 -0.93 -12.99
CA ALA A 50 -12.83 -0.86 -12.04
C ALA A 50 -13.27 -2.24 -11.52
N SER A 51 -12.93 -3.34 -12.22
CA SER A 51 -13.12 -4.70 -11.70
C SER A 51 -12.20 -5.03 -10.54
N THR A 52 -11.00 -4.45 -10.48
CA THR A 52 -10.02 -4.63 -9.43
C THR A 52 -10.28 -3.66 -8.28
N TYR A 53 -10.48 -2.37 -8.59
CA TYR A 53 -10.81 -1.36 -7.59
C TYR A 53 -12.09 -0.61 -8.00
N PRO A 54 -13.27 -1.05 -7.54
CA PRO A 54 -14.53 -0.36 -7.81
C PRO A 54 -14.55 1.04 -7.20
N ASP A 55 -15.21 1.96 -7.89
CA ASP A 55 -15.45 3.34 -7.43
C ASP A 55 -14.15 4.09 -7.04
N MET A 56 -13.04 3.79 -7.74
CA MET A 56 -11.76 4.48 -7.54
C MET A 56 -11.97 6.00 -7.65
N PRO A 57 -11.65 6.77 -6.60
CA PRO A 57 -11.75 8.22 -6.68
C PRO A 57 -10.76 8.79 -7.71
N ALA A 58 -11.22 9.73 -8.52
CA ALA A 58 -10.36 10.38 -9.49
C ALA A 58 -9.20 11.11 -8.82
N TYR A 59 -8.01 10.99 -9.38
CA TYR A 59 -6.84 11.73 -8.89
C TYR A 59 -7.09 13.25 -9.00
N PRO A 60 -6.77 14.05 -7.95
CA PRO A 60 -7.03 15.49 -7.97
C PRO A 60 -6.22 16.22 -9.05
N THR A 61 -6.88 17.02 -9.88
CA THR A 61 -6.25 17.72 -11.02
C THR A 61 -5.35 18.91 -10.60
N ALA A 62 -5.50 19.43 -9.38
CA ALA A 62 -4.77 20.60 -8.89
C ALA A 62 -3.49 20.25 -8.10
N THR A 63 -3.01 19.00 -8.21
CA THR A 63 -1.86 18.52 -7.45
C THR A 63 -0.94 17.63 -8.28
N SER A 64 0.14 17.19 -7.68
CA SER A 64 1.11 16.25 -8.25
C SER A 64 1.70 15.36 -7.15
N GLY A 65 2.28 14.22 -7.54
CA GLY A 65 2.88 13.25 -6.61
C GLY A 65 1.82 12.45 -5.85
N LEU A 66 2.22 11.79 -4.79
CA LEU A 66 1.32 10.96 -3.99
C LEU A 66 0.38 11.83 -3.14
N VAL A 67 -0.88 11.44 -3.06
CA VAL A 67 -1.92 12.09 -2.26
C VAL A 67 -2.40 11.12 -1.19
N GLY A 68 -2.22 11.47 0.07
CA GLY A 68 -2.74 10.68 1.19
C GLY A 68 -4.23 10.87 1.39
N ALA A 69 -4.88 9.87 1.97
CA ALA A 69 -6.27 9.99 2.38
C ALA A 69 -6.50 9.41 3.78
N PHE A 70 -7.53 9.92 4.44
CA PHE A 70 -8.01 9.38 5.69
C PHE A 70 -9.54 9.39 5.74
N GLN A 71 -10.07 8.53 6.59
CA GLN A 71 -11.50 8.42 6.86
C GLN A 71 -11.69 8.21 8.36
N THR A 72 -12.51 9.03 8.99
CA THR A 72 -12.92 8.85 10.39
C THR A 72 -14.11 7.89 10.47
N ALA A 73 -14.31 7.28 11.64
CA ALA A 73 -15.42 6.35 11.89
C ALA A 73 -15.55 5.25 10.81
N ARG A 74 -14.40 4.73 10.34
CA ARG A 74 -14.38 3.57 9.45
C ARG A 74 -14.83 2.34 10.21
N GLU A 75 -15.74 1.57 9.63
CA GLU A 75 -16.15 0.29 10.19
C GLU A 75 -14.98 -0.69 10.25
N ASN A 76 -14.92 -1.45 11.34
CA ASN A 76 -13.94 -2.52 11.45
C ASN A 76 -14.38 -3.71 10.61
N TYR A 77 -13.43 -4.37 9.96
CA TYR A 77 -13.70 -5.63 9.29
C TYR A 77 -14.09 -6.70 10.32
N ALA A 78 -15.16 -7.42 10.06
CA ALA A 78 -15.63 -8.51 10.92
C ALA A 78 -14.93 -9.82 10.50
N TRP A 79 -13.79 -10.09 11.11
CA TRP A 79 -13.05 -11.35 10.89
C TRP A 79 -13.93 -12.55 11.24
N GLN A 80 -13.96 -13.55 10.36
CA GLN A 80 -14.74 -14.77 10.52
C GLN A 80 -13.88 -15.92 11.01
N ALA A 81 -12.61 -15.96 10.65
CA ALA A 81 -11.68 -17.00 11.05
C ALA A 81 -10.93 -16.61 12.34
N ASP A 82 -10.86 -17.56 13.27
CA ASP A 82 -9.92 -17.52 14.40
C ASP A 82 -8.75 -18.43 14.02
N PHE A 83 -7.59 -17.80 13.71
CA PHE A 83 -6.43 -18.49 13.16
C PHE A 83 -5.17 -18.18 13.95
N THR A 84 -4.42 -19.24 14.23
CA THR A 84 -3.07 -19.16 14.82
C THR A 84 -2.15 -20.18 14.15
N ILE A 85 -0.89 -19.79 13.93
CA ILE A 85 0.15 -20.73 13.47
C ILE A 85 0.55 -21.60 14.66
N ALA A 86 0.27 -22.90 14.56
CA ALA A 86 0.57 -23.86 15.63
C ALA A 86 2.08 -24.04 15.81
N ASN A 87 2.82 -24.21 14.73
CA ASN A 87 4.28 -24.33 14.73
C ASN A 87 4.84 -23.68 13.44
N PRO A 88 5.63 -22.62 13.52
CA PRO A 88 6.23 -21.98 12.35
C PRO A 88 7.21 -22.88 11.57
N ASP A 89 7.81 -23.87 12.22
CA ASP A 89 8.77 -24.78 11.57
C ASP A 89 8.09 -25.79 10.63
N ASP A 90 6.77 -25.93 10.72
CA ASP A 90 5.99 -26.86 9.89
C ASP A 90 5.34 -26.17 8.67
N LEU A 91 5.71 -24.91 8.38
CA LEU A 91 5.14 -24.18 7.26
C LEU A 91 5.63 -24.73 5.92
N ILE A 92 4.67 -24.97 5.02
CA ILE A 92 4.87 -25.23 3.60
C ILE A 92 4.43 -23.98 2.87
N ILE A 93 5.40 -23.17 2.50
CA ILE A 93 5.17 -21.80 2.01
C ILE A 93 5.08 -21.81 0.48
N TYR A 94 4.06 -21.15 -0.05
CA TYR A 94 3.91 -20.83 -1.46
C TYR A 94 4.13 -19.32 -1.65
N GLU A 95 5.24 -18.94 -2.28
CA GLU A 95 5.49 -17.56 -2.67
C GLU A 95 4.59 -17.19 -3.86
N LEU A 96 3.84 -16.08 -3.73
CA LEU A 96 2.82 -15.68 -4.66
C LEU A 96 2.96 -14.22 -5.09
N LEU A 97 3.15 -14.00 -6.40
CA LEU A 97 3.04 -12.69 -7.02
C LEU A 97 1.62 -12.52 -7.59
N LEU A 98 0.81 -11.67 -6.99
CA LEU A 98 -0.59 -11.44 -7.40
C LEU A 98 -0.72 -11.08 -8.87
N ARG A 99 0.19 -10.25 -9.40
CA ARG A 99 0.24 -9.82 -10.80
C ARG A 99 0.29 -10.99 -11.79
N ASP A 100 1.00 -12.06 -11.45
CA ASP A 100 1.29 -13.16 -12.39
C ASP A 100 0.50 -14.44 -12.08
N PHE A 101 -0.18 -14.51 -10.94
CA PHE A 101 -0.83 -15.72 -10.46
C PHE A 101 -2.15 -16.05 -11.18
N SER A 102 -2.87 -15.03 -11.62
CA SER A 102 -4.16 -15.21 -12.30
C SER A 102 -4.33 -14.27 -13.50
N SER A 103 -5.32 -14.56 -14.34
CA SER A 103 -5.64 -13.69 -15.49
C SER A 103 -6.16 -12.32 -15.10
N THR A 104 -6.76 -12.17 -13.91
CA THR A 104 -7.23 -10.88 -13.39
C THR A 104 -6.13 -10.06 -12.74
N LYS A 105 -5.00 -10.71 -12.38
CA LYS A 105 -3.80 -10.08 -11.80
C LYS A 105 -4.04 -9.37 -10.46
N ASP A 106 -5.04 -9.82 -9.70
CA ASP A 106 -5.53 -9.18 -8.49
C ASP A 106 -5.95 -10.20 -7.42
N LEU A 107 -6.37 -9.70 -6.27
CA LEU A 107 -6.84 -10.51 -5.15
C LEU A 107 -8.09 -11.35 -5.47
N LYS A 108 -8.96 -10.88 -6.38
CA LYS A 108 -10.12 -11.68 -6.83
C LYS A 108 -9.68 -12.96 -7.51
N GLY A 109 -8.68 -12.84 -8.37
CA GLY A 109 -8.13 -14.01 -9.06
C GLY A 109 -7.41 -14.96 -8.12
N ALA A 110 -6.74 -14.43 -7.09
CA ALA A 110 -6.11 -15.24 -6.07
C ALA A 110 -7.15 -15.97 -5.21
N LEU A 111 -8.20 -15.27 -4.77
CA LEU A 111 -9.34 -15.85 -4.04
C LEU A 111 -9.98 -17.01 -4.83
N ALA A 112 -10.21 -16.82 -6.12
CA ALA A 112 -10.82 -17.86 -6.97
C ALA A 112 -9.95 -19.10 -7.14
N ARG A 113 -8.69 -19.08 -6.67
CA ARG A 113 -7.74 -20.19 -6.76
C ARG A 113 -7.32 -20.76 -5.42
N LEU A 114 -7.95 -20.38 -4.33
CA LEU A 114 -7.62 -20.90 -2.99
C LEU A 114 -7.83 -22.42 -2.90
N ASP A 115 -8.85 -22.97 -3.54
CA ASP A 115 -9.07 -24.44 -3.58
C ASP A 115 -7.88 -25.17 -4.23
N TYR A 116 -7.27 -24.59 -5.27
CA TYR A 116 -6.07 -25.14 -5.89
C TYR A 116 -4.88 -25.09 -4.92
N LEU A 117 -4.66 -23.96 -4.23
CA LEU A 117 -3.58 -23.81 -3.27
C LEU A 117 -3.74 -24.76 -2.07
N GLU A 118 -4.95 -24.91 -1.57
CA GLU A 118 -5.28 -25.85 -0.51
C GLU A 118 -5.02 -27.31 -0.95
N ALA A 119 -5.42 -27.66 -2.17
CA ALA A 119 -5.19 -28.99 -2.72
C ALA A 119 -3.71 -29.32 -2.96
N LEU A 120 -2.83 -28.33 -3.07
CA LEU A 120 -1.37 -28.52 -3.10
C LEU A 120 -0.81 -28.94 -1.73
N GLY A 121 -1.58 -28.80 -0.66
CA GLY A 121 -1.15 -29.14 0.70
C GLY A 121 -0.26 -28.08 1.34
N ILE A 122 -0.29 -26.84 0.84
CA ILE A 122 0.39 -25.72 1.50
C ILE A 122 -0.40 -25.27 2.73
N ASN A 123 0.28 -24.67 3.69
CA ASN A 123 -0.32 -24.07 4.88
C ASN A 123 0.14 -22.63 5.12
N ALA A 124 0.89 -22.03 4.17
CA ALA A 124 1.23 -20.63 4.16
C ALA A 124 1.34 -20.10 2.72
N ILE A 125 0.88 -18.87 2.53
CA ILE A 125 1.11 -18.07 1.33
C ILE A 125 1.99 -16.89 1.72
N GLU A 126 3.13 -16.73 1.07
CA GLU A 126 3.95 -15.54 1.15
C GLU A 126 3.60 -14.62 -0.02
N LEU A 127 2.92 -13.52 0.27
CA LEU A 127 2.64 -12.50 -0.74
C LEU A 127 3.91 -11.70 -1.00
N MET A 128 4.42 -11.74 -2.23
CA MET A 128 5.41 -10.77 -2.69
C MET A 128 4.89 -9.35 -2.44
N PRO A 129 5.75 -8.31 -2.33
CA PRO A 129 5.37 -7.06 -1.70
C PRO A 129 4.08 -6.47 -2.22
N VAL A 130 3.16 -6.20 -1.30
CA VAL A 130 1.83 -5.61 -1.53
C VAL A 130 1.69 -4.22 -0.95
N GLN A 131 2.78 -3.64 -0.46
CA GLN A 131 2.84 -2.23 -0.11
C GLN A 131 2.74 -1.39 -1.38
N GLU A 132 2.17 -0.18 -1.28
CA GLU A 132 2.05 0.73 -2.43
C GLU A 132 3.42 0.96 -3.08
N PHE A 133 3.56 0.52 -4.30
CA PHE A 133 4.76 0.66 -5.12
C PHE A 133 4.57 1.71 -6.22
N ASP A 134 5.67 2.14 -6.81
CA ASP A 134 5.67 3.16 -7.86
C ASP A 134 5.19 2.55 -9.19
N GLY A 135 4.11 3.11 -9.76
CA GLY A 135 3.38 2.56 -10.90
C GLY A 135 2.42 1.43 -10.51
N ASN A 136 1.82 0.76 -11.52
CA ASN A 136 0.80 -0.29 -11.32
C ASN A 136 1.25 -1.67 -11.83
N ASN A 137 2.53 -1.84 -12.15
CA ASN A 137 3.05 -3.09 -12.71
C ASN A 137 4.48 -3.33 -12.20
N SER A 138 4.58 -3.98 -11.06
CA SER A 138 5.85 -4.27 -10.39
C SER A 138 5.81 -5.64 -9.71
N TRP A 139 6.97 -6.10 -9.24
CA TRP A 139 7.06 -7.16 -8.24
C TRP A 139 6.85 -6.64 -6.82
N GLY A 140 6.74 -5.29 -6.66
CA GLY A 140 6.51 -4.64 -5.38
C GLY A 140 7.78 -4.20 -4.63
N TYR A 141 8.98 -4.52 -5.15
CA TYR A 141 10.26 -4.16 -4.50
C TYR A 141 10.69 -2.71 -4.78
N ASN A 142 9.77 -1.84 -5.18
CA ASN A 142 9.95 -0.41 -5.38
C ASN A 142 8.91 0.40 -4.60
N PRO A 143 8.84 0.26 -3.26
CA PRO A 143 7.79 0.89 -2.46
C PRO A 143 7.87 2.40 -2.50
N CYS A 144 6.72 3.06 -2.58
CA CYS A 144 6.58 4.51 -2.47
C CYS A 144 5.76 4.96 -1.25
N ALA A 145 5.04 4.04 -0.59
CA ALA A 145 4.38 4.28 0.69
C ALA A 145 4.33 2.98 1.52
N TYR A 146 4.98 2.98 2.68
CA TYR A 146 5.17 1.76 3.47
C TYR A 146 3.91 1.25 4.17
N PHE A 147 2.94 2.11 4.48
CA PHE A 147 1.76 1.77 5.27
C PHE A 147 0.48 1.63 4.44
N ALA A 148 0.54 1.93 3.16
CA ALA A 148 -0.57 1.76 2.24
C ALA A 148 -0.45 0.43 1.50
N MET A 149 -1.59 -0.22 1.25
CA MET A 149 -1.67 -1.41 0.40
C MET A 149 -1.86 -0.98 -1.05
N ASP A 150 -1.21 -1.71 -1.98
CA ASP A 150 -1.26 -1.37 -3.40
C ASP A 150 -2.66 -1.60 -4.00
N LYS A 151 -3.17 -0.58 -4.65
CA LYS A 151 -4.50 -0.57 -5.25
C LYS A 151 -4.60 -1.38 -6.54
N ALA A 152 -3.45 -1.67 -7.19
CA ALA A 152 -3.41 -2.51 -8.38
C ALA A 152 -3.86 -3.95 -8.11
N TYR A 153 -3.85 -4.36 -6.84
CA TYR A 153 -4.31 -5.70 -6.43
C TYR A 153 -5.70 -5.72 -5.83
N GLY A 154 -6.27 -4.58 -5.46
CA GLY A 154 -7.63 -4.51 -4.92
C GLY A 154 -7.81 -3.50 -3.79
N THR A 155 -9.01 -3.49 -3.24
CA THR A 155 -9.35 -2.63 -2.11
C THR A 155 -8.82 -3.20 -0.79
N ARG A 156 -8.75 -2.35 0.23
CA ARG A 156 -8.39 -2.76 1.60
C ARG A 156 -9.27 -3.92 2.11
N GLU A 157 -10.53 -3.89 1.81
CA GLU A 157 -11.49 -4.94 2.21
C GLU A 157 -11.22 -6.26 1.48
N MET A 158 -10.79 -6.21 0.21
CA MET A 158 -10.37 -7.41 -0.53
C MET A 158 -9.12 -8.05 0.06
N TYR A 159 -8.15 -7.25 0.53
CA TYR A 159 -7.00 -7.80 1.26
C TYR A 159 -7.42 -8.52 2.53
N LYS A 160 -8.30 -7.92 3.33
CA LYS A 160 -8.81 -8.55 4.56
C LYS A 160 -9.60 -9.82 4.26
N GLN A 161 -10.46 -9.78 3.24
CA GLN A 161 -11.22 -10.94 2.79
C GLN A 161 -10.28 -12.08 2.34
N PHE A 162 -9.22 -11.76 1.59
CA PHE A 162 -8.25 -12.76 1.16
C PHE A 162 -7.57 -13.43 2.37
N ILE A 163 -7.14 -12.63 3.34
CA ILE A 163 -6.52 -13.13 4.57
C ILE A 163 -7.51 -14.01 5.36
N ASP A 164 -8.74 -13.56 5.53
CA ASP A 164 -9.78 -14.26 6.28
C ASP A 164 -10.13 -15.62 5.64
N GLU A 165 -10.25 -15.64 4.31
CA GLU A 165 -10.48 -16.88 3.55
C GLU A 165 -9.28 -17.83 3.61
N CYS A 166 -8.04 -17.34 3.58
CA CYS A 166 -6.85 -18.16 3.82
C CYS A 166 -6.89 -18.75 5.23
N HIS A 167 -7.14 -17.94 6.23
CA HIS A 167 -7.21 -18.36 7.63
C HIS A 167 -8.30 -19.41 7.87
N SER A 168 -9.47 -19.27 7.25
CA SER A 168 -10.57 -20.25 7.34
C SER A 168 -10.19 -21.63 6.82
N ARG A 169 -9.19 -21.70 5.94
CA ARG A 169 -8.62 -22.93 5.34
C ARG A 169 -7.37 -23.43 6.08
N GLY A 170 -6.98 -22.78 7.17
CA GLY A 170 -5.75 -23.12 7.90
C GLY A 170 -4.47 -22.66 7.17
N ILE A 171 -4.56 -21.71 6.25
CA ILE A 171 -3.44 -21.19 5.48
C ILE A 171 -3.01 -19.82 6.07
N ALA A 172 -1.78 -19.72 6.55
CA ALA A 172 -1.18 -18.46 6.99
C ALA A 172 -0.94 -17.52 5.80
N VAL A 173 -1.02 -16.22 6.04
CA VAL A 173 -0.59 -15.20 5.06
C VAL A 173 0.61 -14.46 5.61
N LEU A 174 1.74 -14.59 4.92
CA LEU A 174 2.98 -13.89 5.18
C LEU A 174 3.11 -12.71 4.22
N LEU A 175 3.62 -11.59 4.69
CA LEU A 175 3.87 -10.42 3.87
C LEU A 175 5.38 -10.26 3.66
N ASP A 176 5.83 -10.36 2.42
CA ASP A 176 7.15 -9.90 2.05
C ASP A 176 7.15 -8.36 2.06
N VAL A 177 8.10 -7.77 2.79
CA VAL A 177 8.12 -6.32 3.03
C VAL A 177 9.49 -5.72 2.71
N VAL A 178 9.47 -4.52 2.15
CA VAL A 178 10.66 -3.76 1.77
C VAL A 178 10.74 -2.50 2.61
N TYR A 179 11.66 -2.47 3.57
CA TYR A 179 11.89 -1.32 4.44
C TYR A 179 13.31 -0.75 4.35
N ASN A 180 14.17 -1.37 3.56
CA ASN A 180 15.58 -0.97 3.40
C ASN A 180 15.79 0.09 2.32
N HIS A 181 14.82 0.29 1.43
CA HIS A 181 14.84 1.33 0.40
C HIS A 181 13.42 1.77 0.02
N ALA A 182 13.34 2.88 -0.71
CA ALA A 182 12.11 3.38 -1.33
C ALA A 182 12.43 4.11 -2.64
N THR A 183 11.40 4.34 -3.46
CA THR A 183 11.56 5.17 -4.67
C THR A 183 11.61 6.65 -4.32
N GLY A 184 12.03 7.47 -5.29
CA GLY A 184 12.00 8.92 -5.16
C GLY A 184 10.59 9.52 -5.00
N ALA A 185 9.52 8.74 -5.19
CA ALA A 185 8.13 9.15 -4.92
C ALA A 185 7.81 9.16 -3.42
N HIS A 186 8.57 8.41 -2.60
CA HIS A 186 8.34 8.32 -1.16
C HIS A 186 8.43 9.69 -0.48
N PRO A 187 7.47 10.06 0.41
CA PRO A 187 7.41 11.39 1.01
C PRO A 187 8.67 11.79 1.78
N MET A 188 9.32 10.87 2.49
CA MET A 188 10.58 11.15 3.20
C MET A 188 11.77 11.36 2.24
N ALA A 189 11.75 10.79 1.04
CA ALA A 189 12.71 11.12 0.00
C ALA A 189 12.48 12.52 -0.56
N LYS A 190 11.20 12.87 -0.81
CA LYS A 190 10.79 14.18 -1.32
C LYS A 190 11.10 15.34 -0.37
N LEU A 191 11.07 15.13 0.95
CA LEU A 191 11.39 16.17 1.94
C LEU A 191 12.79 16.77 1.75
N TYR A 192 13.75 15.94 1.35
CA TYR A 192 15.15 16.32 1.14
C TYR A 192 15.58 15.84 -0.25
N TRP A 193 15.02 16.46 -1.29
CA TRP A 193 15.28 16.10 -2.68
C TRP A 193 16.23 17.08 -3.35
N ASN A 194 17.27 16.57 -3.98
CA ASN A 194 18.14 17.32 -4.86
C ASN A 194 17.58 17.29 -6.28
N THR A 195 17.04 18.41 -6.73
CA THR A 195 16.41 18.52 -8.06
C THR A 195 17.43 18.54 -9.19
N THR A 196 18.70 18.90 -8.92
CA THR A 196 19.77 18.93 -9.93
C THR A 196 20.21 17.54 -10.31
N ASP A 197 20.45 16.70 -9.31
CA ASP A 197 20.95 15.34 -9.50
C ASP A 197 19.83 14.29 -9.55
N ASN A 198 18.58 14.73 -9.34
CA ASN A 198 17.37 13.91 -9.30
C ASN A 198 17.48 12.71 -8.35
N CYS A 199 17.97 12.95 -7.15
CA CYS A 199 18.14 11.96 -6.08
C CYS A 199 17.84 12.57 -4.71
N THR A 200 17.94 11.79 -3.65
CA THR A 200 17.89 12.31 -2.27
C THR A 200 19.08 13.22 -2.01
N ALA A 201 18.87 14.35 -1.33
CA ALA A 201 19.95 15.26 -0.94
C ALA A 201 20.88 14.62 0.10
N GLY A 202 22.14 15.04 0.11
CA GLY A 202 23.17 14.50 1.01
C GLY A 202 22.91 14.70 2.50
N ASP A 203 22.02 15.60 2.85
CA ASP A 203 21.56 15.89 4.20
C ASP A 203 20.21 15.21 4.56
N ASN A 204 19.71 14.31 3.69
CA ASN A 204 18.51 13.53 3.99
C ASN A 204 18.78 12.60 5.19
N PRO A 205 18.03 12.74 6.31
CA PRO A 205 18.32 11.97 7.52
C PRO A 205 17.80 10.52 7.47
N TRP A 206 17.00 10.16 6.47
CA TRP A 206 16.38 8.83 6.36
C TRP A 206 16.97 7.96 5.26
N PHE A 207 17.60 8.57 4.26
CA PHE A 207 18.16 7.84 3.11
C PHE A 207 19.64 8.12 2.97
N ASN A 208 20.38 7.08 2.60
CA ASN A 208 21.81 7.25 2.26
C ASN A 208 21.95 7.98 0.92
N VAL A 209 23.02 8.74 0.79
CA VAL A 209 23.46 9.27 -0.49
C VAL A 209 24.15 8.15 -1.25
N THR A 210 23.69 7.85 -2.42
CA THR A 210 24.34 6.88 -3.34
C THR A 210 25.23 7.58 -4.32
#